data_fc90bccd7fc96dc9f57035d571f6aa7d
#
_entry.id   fc90bccd7fc96dc9f57035d571f6aa7d
#
_cell.length_a   1.000
_cell.length_b   1.000
_cell.length_c   1.000
_cell.angle_alpha   90.00
_cell.angle_beta   90.00
_cell.angle_gamma   90.00
#
_symmetry.space_group_name_H-M   'P 1'
#
loop_
_entity.id
_entity.type
_entity.pdbx_description
1 polymer ?
#
loop_
_entity_poly.entity_id
_entity_poly.type
_entity_poly.pdbx_seq_one_letter_code
_entity_poly.pdbx_strand_id
1 'polypeptide(L)'
;MDDWYDLQGNNINDFIRAYRNSLKAQRDANIKRLEQERRNYFSYVMGDANRRGMMYSNFPQRNKIKYEATSYVPAIAANQTSYQTGLDSLRNNALSLWNKIKAYDEAISDLNNS
;
A
#
# COMPACT_ATOMS: atom_id res chain seq x y z
N MET A 1 -4.55 30.37 -8.71
CA MET A 1 -5.40 30.83 -7.60
C MET A 1 -6.70 30.08 -7.53
N ASP A 2 -7.39 29.92 -8.66
CA ASP A 2 -8.65 29.17 -8.69
C ASP A 2 -8.43 27.71 -8.26
N ASP A 3 -7.34 27.08 -8.70
CA ASP A 3 -6.99 25.71 -8.29
C ASP A 3 -6.74 25.61 -6.80
N TRP A 4 -6.14 26.67 -6.22
CA TRP A 4 -5.90 26.73 -4.79
C TRP A 4 -7.21 26.85 -4.01
N TYR A 5 -8.14 27.63 -4.52
CA TYR A 5 -9.47 27.78 -3.93
C TYR A 5 -10.27 26.49 -4.02
N ASP A 6 -10.16 25.82 -5.15
CA ASP A 6 -10.81 24.52 -5.35
C ASP A 6 -10.24 23.47 -4.40
N LEU A 7 -8.97 23.58 -4.03
CA LEU A 7 -8.35 22.71 -3.04
C LEU A 7 -8.95 22.87 -1.65
N GLN A 8 -9.55 24.03 -1.33
CA GLN A 8 -10.27 24.21 -0.06
C GLN A 8 -11.57 23.43 0.00
N GLY A 9 -12.14 23.07 -1.14
CA GLY A 9 -13.40 22.37 -1.21
C GLY A 9 -13.23 20.94 -1.68
N ASN A 10 -13.85 20.64 -2.80
CA ASN A 10 -13.94 19.28 -3.34
C ASN A 10 -12.60 18.76 -3.84
N ASN A 11 -11.70 19.63 -4.32
CA ASN A 11 -10.45 19.19 -4.95
C ASN A 11 -9.46 18.56 -3.97
N ILE A 12 -9.41 19.06 -2.71
CA ILE A 12 -8.58 18.41 -1.68
C ILE A 12 -9.11 17.02 -1.40
N ASN A 13 -10.41 16.88 -1.22
CA ASN A 13 -11.02 15.59 -0.92
C ASN A 13 -10.84 14.62 -2.09
N ASP A 14 -10.97 15.11 -3.33
CA ASP A 14 -10.78 14.30 -4.53
C ASP A 14 -9.33 13.86 -4.66
N PHE A 15 -8.38 14.76 -4.39
CA PHE A 15 -6.95 14.44 -4.41
C PHE A 15 -6.62 13.37 -3.36
N ILE A 16 -7.09 13.54 -2.13
CA ILE A 16 -6.84 12.59 -1.04
C ILE A 16 -7.42 11.23 -1.41
N ARG A 17 -8.64 11.21 -1.93
CA ARG A 17 -9.31 9.98 -2.34
C ARG A 17 -8.57 9.28 -3.47
N ALA A 18 -8.16 10.04 -4.49
CA ALA A 18 -7.43 9.49 -5.63
C ALA A 18 -6.09 8.89 -5.20
N TYR A 19 -5.36 9.58 -4.32
CA TYR A 19 -4.07 9.11 -3.83
C TYR A 19 -4.24 7.87 -2.95
N ARG A 20 -5.24 7.87 -2.07
CA ARG A 20 -5.56 6.71 -1.25
C ARG A 20 -5.94 5.50 -2.11
N ASN A 21 -6.72 5.72 -3.16
CA ASN A 21 -7.10 4.65 -4.09
C ASN A 21 -5.88 4.10 -4.84
N SER A 22 -4.93 4.97 -5.19
CA SER A 22 -3.68 4.56 -5.82
C SER A 22 -2.84 3.68 -4.87
N LEU A 23 -2.72 4.08 -3.60
CA LEU A 23 -2.01 3.28 -2.59
C LEU A 23 -2.68 1.92 -2.40
N LYS A 24 -4.00 1.90 -2.36
CA LYS A 24 -4.76 0.67 -2.22
C LYS A 24 -4.57 -0.24 -3.44
N ALA A 25 -4.57 0.34 -4.64
CA ALA A 25 -4.35 -0.42 -5.86
C ALA A 25 -2.93 -1.02 -5.90
N GLN A 26 -1.92 -0.27 -5.45
CA GLN A 26 -0.55 -0.79 -5.35
C GLN A 26 -0.47 -1.94 -4.35
N ARG A 27 -1.09 -1.78 -3.18
CA ARG A 27 -1.14 -2.85 -2.18
C ARG A 27 -1.77 -4.12 -2.76
N ASP A 28 -2.92 -3.97 -3.41
CA ASP A 28 -3.66 -5.11 -3.94
C ASP A 28 -2.90 -5.77 -5.10
N ALA A 29 -2.24 -4.99 -5.96
CA ALA A 29 -1.41 -5.52 -7.03
C ALA A 29 -0.21 -6.31 -6.47
N ASN A 30 0.42 -5.79 -5.41
CA ASN A 30 1.51 -6.49 -4.75
C ASN A 30 1.05 -7.80 -4.12
N ILE A 31 -0.14 -7.82 -3.51
CA ILE A 31 -0.72 -9.05 -2.95
C ILE A 31 -0.91 -10.09 -4.06
N LYS A 32 -1.49 -9.68 -5.18
CA LYS A 32 -1.70 -10.60 -6.31
C LYS A 32 -0.39 -11.17 -6.83
N ARG A 33 0.64 -10.33 -6.94
CA ARG A 33 1.96 -10.78 -7.38
C ARG A 33 2.55 -11.78 -6.40
N LEU A 34 2.47 -11.49 -5.09
CA LEU A 34 3.00 -12.38 -4.05
C LEU A 34 2.24 -13.70 -4.01
N GLU A 35 0.92 -13.69 -4.19
CA GLU A 35 0.13 -14.90 -4.25
C GLU A 35 0.49 -15.74 -5.50
N GLN A 36 0.76 -15.09 -6.63
CA GLN A 36 1.18 -15.80 -7.84
C GLN A 36 2.56 -16.41 -7.65
N GLU A 37 3.50 -15.70 -7.05
CA GLU A 37 4.83 -16.22 -6.73
C GLU A 37 4.74 -17.42 -5.80
N ARG A 38 3.86 -17.35 -4.82
CA ARG A 38 3.60 -18.43 -3.89
C ARG A 38 3.06 -19.68 -4.61
N ARG A 39 2.09 -19.51 -5.49
CA ARG A 39 1.53 -20.62 -6.29
C ARG A 39 2.61 -21.22 -7.20
N ASN A 40 3.40 -20.39 -7.83
CA ASN A 40 4.48 -20.83 -8.71
C ASN A 40 5.52 -21.65 -7.93
N TYR A 41 5.89 -21.19 -6.74
CA TYR A 41 6.83 -21.90 -5.88
C TYR A 41 6.25 -23.24 -5.44
N PHE A 42 4.99 -23.27 -5.03
CA PHE A 42 4.33 -24.50 -4.59
C PHE A 42 4.25 -25.52 -5.74
N SER A 43 3.94 -25.06 -6.94
CA SER A 43 3.96 -25.94 -8.13
C SER A 43 5.37 -26.48 -8.40
N TYR A 44 6.38 -25.63 -8.27
CA TYR A 44 7.77 -26.05 -8.42
C TYR A 44 8.15 -27.13 -7.39
N VAL A 45 7.81 -26.91 -6.12
CA VAL A 45 8.11 -27.86 -5.03
C VAL A 45 7.43 -29.20 -5.30
N MET A 46 6.18 -29.20 -5.73
CA MET A 46 5.45 -30.43 -6.02
C MET A 46 6.06 -31.16 -7.21
N GLY A 47 6.41 -30.43 -8.29
CA GLY A 47 7.06 -31.01 -9.45
C GLY A 47 8.44 -31.60 -9.13
N ASP A 48 9.22 -30.89 -8.30
CA ASP A 48 10.52 -31.35 -7.85
C ASP A 48 10.39 -32.59 -6.99
N ALA A 49 9.45 -32.61 -6.05
CA ALA A 49 9.18 -33.77 -5.20
C ALA A 49 8.76 -34.97 -6.03
N ASN A 50 7.93 -34.76 -7.05
CA ASN A 50 7.53 -35.85 -7.96
C ASN A 50 8.72 -36.44 -8.71
N ARG A 51 9.59 -35.58 -9.24
CA ARG A 51 10.79 -36.05 -9.95
C ARG A 51 11.74 -36.84 -9.06
N ARG A 52 11.82 -36.49 -7.77
CA ARG A 52 12.68 -37.14 -6.79
C ARG A 52 12.03 -38.37 -6.14
N GLY A 53 10.75 -38.67 -6.47
CA GLY A 53 10.01 -39.75 -5.84
C GLY A 53 9.61 -39.42 -4.39
N MET A 54 9.53 -38.13 -4.03
CA MET A 54 9.28 -37.69 -2.65
C MET A 54 7.87 -37.10 -2.46
N MET A 55 6.94 -37.37 -3.39
CA MET A 55 5.56 -36.80 -3.35
C MET A 55 4.83 -37.11 -2.05
N TYR A 56 5.05 -38.30 -1.50
CA TYR A 56 4.35 -38.77 -0.29
C TYR A 56 5.19 -38.59 0.98
N SER A 57 6.33 -37.93 0.88
CA SER A 57 7.15 -37.58 2.04
C SER A 57 6.72 -36.25 2.63
N ASN A 58 7.31 -35.87 3.78
CA ASN A 58 7.12 -34.56 4.37
C ASN A 58 7.89 -33.44 3.67
N PHE A 59 8.68 -33.76 2.65
CA PHE A 59 9.57 -32.83 1.97
C PHE A 59 8.81 -31.67 1.32
N PRO A 60 7.73 -31.90 0.51
CA PRO A 60 6.99 -30.78 -0.06
C PRO A 60 6.35 -29.87 0.99
N GLN A 61 5.78 -30.47 2.05
CA GLN A 61 5.13 -29.72 3.13
C GLN A 61 6.13 -28.85 3.86
N ARG A 62 7.30 -29.39 4.19
CA ARG A 62 8.34 -28.61 4.89
C ARG A 62 8.81 -27.45 4.05
N ASN A 63 8.98 -27.64 2.75
CA ASN A 63 9.42 -26.57 1.85
C ASN A 63 8.36 -25.49 1.70
N LYS A 64 7.09 -25.86 1.64
CA LYS A 64 5.98 -24.88 1.61
C LYS A 64 5.93 -24.07 2.88
N ILE A 65 6.03 -24.72 4.04
CA ILE A 65 6.01 -24.05 5.34
C ILE A 65 7.18 -23.08 5.46
N LYS A 66 8.37 -23.52 5.05
CA LYS A 66 9.57 -22.69 5.07
C LYS A 66 9.41 -21.47 4.18
N TYR A 67 8.87 -21.64 2.97
CA TYR A 67 8.64 -20.53 2.06
C TYR A 67 7.67 -19.53 2.66
N GLU A 68 6.57 -19.98 3.23
CA GLU A 68 5.62 -19.08 3.86
C GLU A 68 6.25 -18.30 4.99
N ALA A 69 7.01 -18.95 5.85
CA ALA A 69 7.62 -18.31 7.01
C ALA A 69 8.74 -17.35 6.64
N THR A 70 9.53 -17.66 5.61
CA THR A 70 10.74 -16.88 5.28
C THR A 70 10.56 -15.91 4.12
N SER A 71 9.53 -16.09 3.29
CA SER A 71 9.36 -15.27 2.07
C SER A 71 7.98 -14.66 1.97
N TYR A 72 6.91 -15.46 2.04
CA TYR A 72 5.56 -14.99 1.77
C TYR A 72 5.04 -14.10 2.90
N VAL A 73 5.06 -14.59 4.14
CA VAL A 73 4.54 -13.84 5.30
C VAL A 73 5.31 -12.55 5.53
N PRO A 74 6.67 -12.54 5.52
CA PRO A 74 7.39 -11.27 5.63
C PRO A 74 7.11 -10.30 4.49
N ALA A 75 6.92 -10.78 3.26
CA ALA A 75 6.62 -9.93 2.12
C ALA A 75 5.23 -9.30 2.23
N ILE A 76 4.23 -10.07 2.68
CA ILE A 76 2.89 -9.55 2.94
C ILE A 76 2.94 -8.50 4.06
N ALA A 77 3.67 -8.75 5.13
CA ALA A 77 3.82 -7.80 6.23
C ALA A 77 4.51 -6.51 5.76
N ALA A 78 5.56 -6.62 4.95
CA ALA A 78 6.25 -5.46 4.40
C ALA A 78 5.34 -4.64 3.48
N ASN A 79 4.51 -5.30 2.68
CA ASN A 79 3.53 -4.65 1.82
C ASN A 79 2.50 -3.86 2.64
N GLN A 80 2.01 -4.45 3.73
CA GLN A 80 1.08 -3.77 4.63
C GLN A 80 1.74 -2.57 5.31
N THR A 81 2.97 -2.70 5.75
CA THR A 81 3.74 -1.60 6.36
C THR A 81 3.92 -0.46 5.36
N SER A 82 4.28 -0.76 4.11
CA SER A 82 4.43 0.25 3.06
C SER A 82 3.12 0.98 2.80
N TYR A 83 2.01 0.26 2.78
CA TYR A 83 0.68 0.85 2.61
C TYR A 83 0.36 1.79 3.77
N GLN A 84 0.59 1.37 5.01
CA GLN A 84 0.35 2.21 6.19
C GLN A 84 1.24 3.45 6.20
N THR A 85 2.51 3.29 5.84
CA THR A 85 3.43 4.42 5.73
C THR A 85 2.94 5.42 4.67
N GLY A 86 2.45 4.92 3.55
CA GLY A 86 1.88 5.78 2.50
C GLY A 86 0.65 6.54 2.98
N LEU A 87 -0.24 5.87 3.73
CA LEU A 87 -1.42 6.52 4.31
C LEU A 87 -1.03 7.58 5.34
N ASP A 88 -0.04 7.31 6.17
CA ASP A 88 0.42 8.26 7.19
C ASP A 88 1.06 9.49 6.51
N SER A 89 1.84 9.29 5.46
CA SER A 89 2.42 10.38 4.68
C SER A 89 1.33 11.22 4.02
N LEU A 90 0.32 10.58 3.45
CA LEU A 90 -0.81 11.28 2.85
C LEU A 90 -1.54 12.11 3.89
N ARG A 91 -1.81 11.54 5.06
CA ARG A 91 -2.46 12.25 6.16
C ARG A 91 -1.68 13.48 6.59
N ASN A 92 -0.37 13.32 6.79
CA ASN A 92 0.49 14.41 7.22
C ASN A 92 0.57 15.52 6.17
N ASN A 93 0.67 15.14 4.90
CA ASN A 93 0.69 16.11 3.80
C ASN A 93 -0.63 16.84 3.68
N ALA A 94 -1.74 16.15 3.85
CA ALA A 94 -3.08 16.74 3.81
C ALA A 94 -3.28 17.74 4.98
N LEU A 95 -2.84 17.37 6.17
CA LEU A 95 -2.92 18.27 7.34
C LEU A 95 -2.03 19.48 7.14
N SER A 96 -0.81 19.31 6.63
CA SER A 96 0.09 20.42 6.34
C SER A 96 -0.53 21.38 5.32
N LEU A 97 -1.10 20.85 4.26
CA LEU A 97 -1.76 21.66 3.24
C LEU A 97 -2.97 22.39 3.81
N TRP A 98 -3.79 21.70 4.60
CA TRP A 98 -4.96 22.27 5.24
C TRP A 98 -4.57 23.43 6.16
N ASN A 99 -3.53 23.26 6.95
CA ASN A 99 -3.03 24.30 7.85
C ASN A 99 -2.54 25.52 7.08
N LYS A 100 -1.89 25.33 5.94
CA LYS A 100 -1.47 26.44 5.08
C LYS A 100 -2.66 27.20 4.51
N ILE A 101 -3.67 26.49 4.06
CA ILE A 101 -4.90 27.10 3.54
C ILE A 101 -5.57 27.91 4.64
N LYS A 102 -5.68 27.36 5.83
CA LYS A 102 -6.30 28.02 6.97
C LYS A 102 -5.54 29.30 7.34
N ALA A 103 -4.22 29.24 7.39
CA ALA A 103 -3.38 30.39 7.68
C ALA A 103 -3.54 31.49 6.61
N TYR A 104 -3.64 31.08 5.35
CA TYR A 104 -3.87 32.01 4.23
C TYR A 104 -5.23 32.72 4.36
N ASP A 105 -6.28 31.96 4.69
CA ASP A 105 -7.62 32.53 4.88
C ASP A 105 -7.65 33.52 6.05
N GLU A 106 -6.97 33.20 7.15
CA GLU A 106 -6.86 34.10 8.30
C GLU A 106 -6.14 35.39 7.93
N ALA A 107 -5.06 35.30 7.14
CA ALA A 107 -4.32 36.46 6.69
C ALA A 107 -5.19 37.37 5.80
N ILE A 108 -5.97 36.78 4.89
CA ILE A 108 -6.89 37.53 4.03
C ILE A 108 -7.97 38.20 4.87
N SER A 109 -8.52 37.48 5.85
CA SER A 109 -9.53 38.00 6.75
C SER A 109 -9.00 39.21 7.54
N ASP A 110 -7.77 39.13 8.05
CA ASP A 110 -7.13 40.23 8.76
C ASP A 110 -6.94 41.46 7.87
N LEU A 111 -6.54 41.25 6.61
CA LEU A 111 -6.39 42.31 5.63
C LEU A 111 -7.72 43.01 5.34
N ASN A 112 -8.78 42.22 5.24
CA ASN A 112 -10.14 42.77 4.97
C ASN A 112 -10.70 43.54 6.16
N ASN A 113 -10.29 43.20 7.37
CA ASN A 113 -10.75 43.84 8.61
C ASN A 113 -9.90 45.04 9.01
N SER A 114 -8.81 45.27 8.35
CA SER A 114 -7.94 46.43 8.61
C SER A 114 -8.19 47.54 7.59
#